data_e35f67994899c7caace0268b38804350
#
_entry.id   e35f67994899c7caace0268b38804350
#
_cell.length_a   1.000
_cell.length_b   1.000
_cell.length_c   1.000
_cell.angle_alpha   90.00
_cell.angle_beta   90.00
_cell.angle_gamma   90.00
#
_symmetry.space_group_name_H-M   'P 1'
#
loop_
_entity.id
_entity.type
_entity.pdbx_description
1 polymer ?
#
loop_
_entity_poly.entity_id
_entity_poly.type
_entity_poly.pdbx_seq_one_letter_code
_entity_poly.pdbx_strand_id
1 'polypeptide(L)'
;MSLGGKVYYAPRLYPQNYPKYFKWMEQFFKDHPEYEIVHSHIDAMSYLPLKAAKKAGIPIRIAHSHNTSIDRDFKYLLKQYYRCKLTSVLTHEFSCGKVAGDFLFRNDKFTLIPNAVDAKKFYYDESIRNDVRMKLGISSQTFVMGHIGRISYSKNHRFLIEIFKEFHAIKNNSVLLIIGTGDMEEEIKNYAKKSGIDDDIKFLGNRNDIEKFYQAFDVLMLPSLFEGVPLVGIEAQFADLPCFFSEKVPTEVAFSDKTNFISLNQSAKEWAREIANVDISHRDSERSILIKADYNIQTAYKILESKYYELFELIQRG
;
A
#
# COMPACT_ATOMS: atom_id res chain seq x y z
N MET A 1 23.63 2.81 9.18
CA MET A 1 22.23 3.25 9.13
C MET A 1 22.00 4.29 10.19
N SER A 2 21.34 5.38 9.86
CA SER A 2 21.18 6.57 10.73
C SER A 2 20.41 6.31 12.03
N LEU A 3 19.62 5.22 12.08
CA LEU A 3 18.80 4.87 13.25
C LEU A 3 19.35 3.70 14.07
N GLY A 4 20.62 3.31 13.88
CA GLY A 4 21.27 2.24 14.67
C GLY A 4 20.90 0.80 14.28
N GLY A 5 19.97 0.59 13.37
CA GLY A 5 19.59 -0.75 12.90
C GLY A 5 20.68 -1.44 12.08
N LYS A 6 20.67 -2.78 12.08
CA LYS A 6 21.54 -3.62 11.24
C LYS A 6 20.72 -4.29 10.15
N VAL A 7 21.26 -4.47 8.95
CA VAL A 7 20.62 -5.19 7.84
C VAL A 7 21.38 -6.47 7.55
N TYR A 8 20.66 -7.57 7.48
CA TYR A 8 21.18 -8.89 7.13
C TYR A 8 20.47 -9.42 5.88
N TYR A 9 21.21 -10.06 4.99
CA TYR A 9 20.67 -10.54 3.72
C TYR A 9 20.50 -12.07 3.76
N ALA A 10 19.26 -12.52 3.93
CA ALA A 10 18.92 -13.92 3.84
C ALA A 10 18.82 -14.40 2.38
N PRO A 11 18.98 -15.71 2.10
CA PRO A 11 18.67 -16.30 0.80
C PRO A 11 17.22 -16.01 0.40
N ARG A 12 16.98 -15.75 -0.90
CA ARG A 12 15.64 -15.46 -1.42
C ARG A 12 14.68 -16.62 -1.15
N LEU A 13 13.44 -16.31 -0.76
CA LEU A 13 12.37 -17.26 -0.47
C LEU A 13 11.75 -17.86 -1.75
N TYR A 14 12.55 -18.59 -2.53
CA TYR A 14 12.08 -19.48 -3.58
C TYR A 14 12.06 -20.92 -3.08
N PRO A 15 11.12 -21.79 -3.51
CA PRO A 15 11.01 -23.16 -3.03
C PRO A 15 12.33 -23.96 -3.07
N GLN A 16 13.10 -23.81 -4.13
CA GLN A 16 14.42 -24.46 -4.28
C GLN A 16 15.46 -23.95 -3.26
N ASN A 17 15.26 -22.80 -2.65
CA ASN A 17 16.20 -22.22 -1.69
C ASN A 17 15.81 -22.50 -0.22
N TYR A 18 14.69 -23.16 0.05
CA TYR A 18 14.21 -23.34 1.43
C TYR A 18 15.22 -24.03 2.36
N PRO A 19 15.91 -25.11 1.97
CA PRO A 19 16.92 -25.71 2.85
C PRO A 19 18.05 -24.74 3.20
N LYS A 20 18.52 -23.96 2.21
CA LYS A 20 19.56 -22.94 2.41
C LYS A 20 19.06 -21.80 3.30
N TYR A 21 17.79 -21.36 3.09
CA TYR A 21 17.15 -20.35 3.90
C TYR A 21 17.02 -20.76 5.37
N PHE A 22 16.50 -21.98 5.64
CA PHE A 22 16.36 -22.48 7.00
C PHE A 22 17.71 -22.62 7.71
N LYS A 23 18.73 -23.17 7.02
CA LYS A 23 20.08 -23.27 7.59
C LYS A 23 20.65 -21.89 7.95
N TRP A 24 20.42 -20.90 7.06
CA TRP A 24 20.85 -19.52 7.30
C TRP A 24 20.12 -18.91 8.50
N MET A 25 18.80 -19.06 8.61
CA MET A 25 18.02 -18.57 9.74
C MET A 25 18.40 -19.23 11.06
N GLU A 26 18.65 -20.54 11.07
CA GLU A 26 19.09 -21.26 12.26
C GLU A 26 20.46 -20.76 12.74
N GLN A 27 21.38 -20.53 11.81
CA GLN A 27 22.69 -19.96 12.15
C GLN A 27 22.53 -18.51 12.64
N PHE A 28 21.73 -17.70 11.94
CA PHE A 28 21.48 -16.31 12.31
C PHE A 28 20.98 -16.20 13.77
N PHE A 29 20.00 -16.99 14.17
CA PHE A 29 19.49 -16.92 15.55
C PHE A 29 20.47 -17.46 16.60
N LYS A 30 21.38 -18.37 16.23
CA LYS A 30 22.48 -18.80 17.10
C LYS A 30 23.51 -17.71 17.30
N ASP A 31 23.84 -16.97 16.24
CA ASP A 31 24.80 -15.87 16.27
C ASP A 31 24.26 -14.61 16.93
N HIS A 32 22.92 -14.53 17.05
CA HIS A 32 22.18 -13.37 17.56
C HIS A 32 21.16 -13.76 18.64
N PRO A 33 21.63 -14.33 19.79
CA PRO A 33 20.73 -14.72 20.89
C PRO A 33 20.05 -13.53 21.59
N GLU A 34 20.52 -12.31 21.32
CA GLU A 34 19.95 -11.07 21.83
C GLU A 34 18.57 -10.72 21.26
N TYR A 35 18.15 -11.36 20.14
CA TYR A 35 16.84 -11.11 19.55
C TYR A 35 15.75 -11.99 20.18
N GLU A 36 14.89 -11.37 20.96
CA GLU A 36 13.77 -12.05 21.64
C GLU A 36 12.44 -11.88 20.89
N ILE A 37 12.38 -10.96 19.93
CA ILE A 37 11.21 -10.69 19.11
C ILE A 37 11.55 -10.91 17.64
N VAL A 38 10.74 -11.73 16.95
CA VAL A 38 10.77 -11.83 15.48
C VAL A 38 9.43 -11.37 14.94
N HIS A 39 9.44 -10.26 14.22
CA HIS A 39 8.26 -9.69 13.58
C HIS A 39 8.36 -9.85 12.07
N SER A 40 7.45 -10.60 11.46
CA SER A 40 7.46 -10.96 10.04
C SER A 40 6.33 -10.28 9.27
N HIS A 41 6.66 -9.60 8.16
CA HIS A 41 5.76 -8.79 7.32
C HIS A 41 5.54 -9.40 5.92
N ILE A 42 5.54 -10.73 5.79
CA ILE A 42 5.39 -11.42 4.50
C ILE A 42 4.16 -12.34 4.45
N ASP A 43 3.09 -11.93 5.13
CA ASP A 43 1.79 -12.61 5.17
C ASP A 43 1.91 -14.13 5.40
N ALA A 44 1.29 -14.97 4.56
CA ALA A 44 1.33 -16.42 4.67
C ALA A 44 2.77 -17.00 4.66
N MET A 45 3.71 -16.34 3.98
CA MET A 45 5.11 -16.76 3.92
C MET A 45 5.83 -16.54 5.26
N SER A 46 5.26 -15.77 6.19
CA SER A 46 5.75 -15.61 7.57
C SER A 46 5.91 -16.92 8.31
N TYR A 47 5.19 -17.98 7.87
CA TYR A 47 5.40 -19.33 8.40
C TYR A 47 6.87 -19.76 8.39
N LEU A 48 7.62 -19.43 7.35
CA LEU A 48 9.01 -19.90 7.16
C LEU A 48 9.97 -19.29 8.20
N PRO A 49 10.14 -17.96 8.29
CA PRO A 49 10.99 -17.36 9.32
C PRO A 49 10.50 -17.64 10.74
N LEU A 50 9.17 -17.62 10.99
CA LEU A 50 8.64 -17.89 12.33
C LEU A 50 8.81 -19.35 12.76
N LYS A 51 8.83 -20.32 11.81
CA LYS A 51 9.17 -21.71 12.10
C LYS A 51 10.63 -21.84 12.53
N ALA A 52 11.53 -21.14 11.86
CA ALA A 52 12.95 -21.13 12.25
C ALA A 52 13.15 -20.46 13.63
N ALA A 53 12.47 -19.33 13.87
CA ALA A 53 12.49 -18.65 15.16
C ALA A 53 11.93 -19.52 16.29
N LYS A 54 10.82 -20.25 16.05
CA LYS A 54 10.28 -21.22 17.02
C LYS A 54 11.29 -22.31 17.36
N LYS A 55 11.96 -22.87 16.36
CA LYS A 55 13.00 -23.90 16.55
C LYS A 55 14.20 -23.37 17.34
N ALA A 56 14.54 -22.09 17.17
CA ALA A 56 15.61 -21.42 17.89
C ALA A 56 15.22 -20.99 19.33
N GLY A 57 13.95 -21.18 19.74
CA GLY A 57 13.48 -20.84 21.06
C GLY A 57 13.11 -19.35 21.25
N ILE A 58 12.99 -18.58 20.17
CA ILE A 58 12.61 -17.16 20.24
C ILE A 58 11.20 -17.05 20.86
N PRO A 59 11.04 -16.33 21.98
CA PRO A 59 9.78 -16.33 22.73
C PRO A 59 8.65 -15.58 22.04
N ILE A 60 8.92 -14.42 21.39
CA ILE A 60 7.89 -13.61 20.72
C ILE A 60 8.05 -13.76 19.21
N ARG A 61 7.00 -14.28 18.56
CA ARG A 61 6.97 -14.52 17.12
C ARG A 61 5.68 -13.96 16.54
N ILE A 62 5.82 -12.81 15.84
CA ILE A 62 4.70 -12.01 15.35
C ILE A 62 4.58 -12.20 13.83
N ALA A 63 3.40 -12.52 13.34
CA ALA A 63 3.04 -12.38 11.94
C ALA A 63 2.20 -11.12 11.77
N HIS A 64 2.54 -10.28 10.78
CA HIS A 64 1.79 -9.07 10.45
C HIS A 64 1.14 -9.20 9.08
N SER A 65 -0.16 -9.06 9.03
CA SER A 65 -0.94 -9.12 7.80
C SER A 65 -1.00 -7.77 7.12
N HIS A 66 -0.73 -7.75 5.80
CA HIS A 66 -0.78 -6.55 4.96
C HIS A 66 -1.67 -6.71 3.72
N ASN A 67 -2.08 -7.93 3.38
CA ASN A 67 -2.86 -8.21 2.18
C ASN A 67 -4.21 -8.86 2.52
N THR A 68 -5.20 -8.59 1.68
CA THR A 68 -6.56 -9.14 1.81
C THR A 68 -6.82 -10.34 0.89
N SER A 69 -5.81 -10.73 0.11
CA SER A 69 -5.88 -11.87 -0.81
C SER A 69 -4.51 -12.50 -1.03
N ILE A 70 -4.48 -13.67 -1.66
CA ILE A 70 -3.25 -14.32 -2.15
C ILE A 70 -3.28 -14.30 -3.67
N ASP A 71 -2.20 -13.77 -4.28
CA ASP A 71 -2.03 -13.81 -5.73
C ASP A 71 -2.09 -15.25 -6.25
N ARG A 72 -2.81 -15.45 -7.34
CA ARG A 72 -2.95 -16.76 -8.01
C ARG A 72 -1.75 -17.05 -8.92
N ASP A 73 -0.55 -16.94 -8.34
CA ASP A 73 0.71 -17.32 -8.97
C ASP A 73 1.02 -18.81 -8.79
N PHE A 74 2.15 -19.28 -9.36
CA PHE A 74 2.59 -20.68 -9.22
C PHE A 74 2.83 -21.11 -7.75
N LYS A 75 2.91 -20.18 -6.80
CA LYS A 75 3.05 -20.44 -5.35
C LYS A 75 1.72 -20.45 -4.61
N TYR A 76 0.60 -20.27 -5.29
CA TYR A 76 -0.71 -20.11 -4.64
C TYR A 76 -1.03 -21.24 -3.64
N LEU A 77 -0.92 -22.50 -4.06
CA LEU A 77 -1.21 -23.65 -3.20
C LEU A 77 -0.28 -23.71 -1.99
N LEU A 78 1.00 -23.37 -2.20
CA LEU A 78 2.00 -23.32 -1.14
C LEU A 78 1.71 -22.20 -0.13
N LYS A 79 1.33 -21.02 -0.61
CA LYS A 79 0.92 -19.90 0.25
C LYS A 79 -0.33 -20.27 1.07
N GLN A 80 -1.32 -20.96 0.47
CA GLN A 80 -2.49 -21.47 1.20
C GLN A 80 -2.10 -22.48 2.28
N TYR A 81 -1.20 -23.43 1.97
CA TYR A 81 -0.69 -24.37 2.95
C TYR A 81 0.00 -23.65 4.13
N TYR A 82 0.88 -22.68 3.85
CA TYR A 82 1.55 -21.93 4.92
C TYR A 82 0.60 -21.09 5.73
N ARG A 83 -0.40 -20.49 5.12
CA ARG A 83 -1.48 -19.78 5.81
C ARG A 83 -2.17 -20.70 6.84
N CYS A 84 -2.52 -21.93 6.45
CA CYS A 84 -3.14 -22.90 7.38
C CYS A 84 -2.21 -23.35 8.51
N LYS A 85 -0.89 -23.29 8.32
CA LYS A 85 0.11 -23.70 9.33
C LYS A 85 0.63 -22.54 10.17
N LEU A 86 0.31 -21.29 9.82
CA LEU A 86 0.91 -20.10 10.40
C LEU A 86 0.69 -20.02 11.92
N THR A 87 -0.53 -20.29 12.40
CA THR A 87 -0.89 -20.27 13.83
C THR A 87 -0.10 -21.26 14.68
N SER A 88 0.46 -22.31 14.06
CA SER A 88 1.29 -23.30 14.79
C SER A 88 2.69 -22.79 15.17
N VAL A 89 3.12 -21.67 14.62
CA VAL A 89 4.49 -21.13 14.78
C VAL A 89 4.55 -19.72 15.36
N LEU A 90 3.50 -18.92 15.21
CA LEU A 90 3.42 -17.58 15.79
C LEU A 90 2.99 -17.62 17.27
N THR A 91 3.19 -16.52 17.97
CA THR A 91 2.67 -16.26 19.32
C THR A 91 1.68 -15.10 19.33
N HIS A 92 1.84 -14.16 18.39
CA HIS A 92 0.99 -12.96 18.29
C HIS A 92 0.65 -12.66 16.83
N GLU A 93 -0.56 -12.14 16.64
CA GLU A 93 -1.15 -11.80 15.37
C GLU A 93 -1.31 -10.29 15.27
N PHE A 94 -0.66 -9.65 14.28
CA PHE A 94 -0.81 -8.23 13.98
C PHE A 94 -1.36 -8.04 12.58
N SER A 95 -2.12 -6.96 12.38
CA SER A 95 -2.66 -6.61 11.07
C SER A 95 -2.70 -5.10 10.85
N CYS A 96 -2.45 -4.67 9.61
CA CYS A 96 -2.57 -3.26 9.22
C CYS A 96 -4.03 -2.79 9.09
N GLY A 97 -5.00 -3.70 9.01
CA GLY A 97 -6.43 -3.42 8.89
C GLY A 97 -7.25 -4.66 9.17
N LYS A 98 -8.55 -4.45 9.46
CA LYS A 98 -9.45 -5.55 9.86
C LYS A 98 -9.56 -6.63 8.77
N VAL A 99 -9.80 -6.23 7.52
CA VAL A 99 -9.98 -7.17 6.40
C VAL A 99 -8.73 -8.01 6.16
N ALA A 100 -7.54 -7.41 6.29
CA ALA A 100 -6.27 -8.11 6.14
C ALA A 100 -6.05 -9.14 7.27
N GLY A 101 -6.41 -8.79 8.51
CA GLY A 101 -6.33 -9.70 9.66
C GLY A 101 -7.30 -10.87 9.54
N ASP A 102 -8.57 -10.60 9.28
CA ASP A 102 -9.60 -11.61 9.05
C ASP A 102 -9.18 -12.59 7.92
N PHE A 103 -8.58 -12.04 6.86
CA PHE A 103 -8.07 -12.83 5.76
C PHE A 103 -6.93 -13.77 6.18
N LEU A 104 -5.86 -13.25 6.81
CA LEU A 104 -4.68 -14.07 7.10
C LEU A 104 -4.93 -15.05 8.23
N PHE A 105 -5.54 -14.61 9.33
CA PHE A 105 -5.64 -15.37 10.59
C PHE A 105 -6.95 -16.14 10.71
N ARG A 106 -8.01 -15.75 9.98
CA ARG A 106 -9.35 -16.36 10.04
C ARG A 106 -10.00 -16.26 11.43
N ASN A 107 -9.64 -15.24 12.18
CA ASN A 107 -10.20 -14.91 13.49
C ASN A 107 -10.14 -13.39 13.69
N ASP A 108 -10.71 -12.88 14.77
CA ASP A 108 -10.79 -11.46 15.11
C ASP A 108 -9.91 -11.06 16.32
N LYS A 109 -8.95 -11.92 16.69
CA LYS A 109 -8.11 -11.74 17.91
C LYS A 109 -6.80 -11.00 17.66
N PHE A 110 -6.54 -10.57 16.43
CA PHE A 110 -5.31 -9.87 16.09
C PHE A 110 -5.29 -8.42 16.61
N THR A 111 -4.08 -7.93 16.86
CA THR A 111 -3.85 -6.53 17.21
C THR A 111 -3.78 -5.69 15.93
N LEU A 112 -4.55 -4.61 15.87
CA LEU A 112 -4.48 -3.65 14.79
C LEU A 112 -3.26 -2.73 14.99
N ILE A 113 -2.36 -2.73 14.02
CA ILE A 113 -1.21 -1.83 13.92
C ILE A 113 -1.23 -1.24 12.50
N PRO A 114 -1.84 -0.07 12.31
CA PRO A 114 -1.99 0.54 11.00
C PRO A 114 -0.64 0.81 10.31
N ASN A 115 -0.65 0.75 8.98
CA ASN A 115 0.47 1.25 8.18
C ASN A 115 0.61 2.75 8.39
N ALA A 116 1.83 3.27 8.49
CA ALA A 116 2.07 4.68 8.70
C ALA A 116 3.06 5.25 7.69
N VAL A 117 2.89 6.52 7.38
CA VAL A 117 3.74 7.28 6.45
C VAL A 117 4.31 8.52 7.15
N ASP A 118 5.39 9.05 6.61
CA ASP A 118 5.91 10.36 7.04
C ASP A 118 5.03 11.46 6.43
N ALA A 119 3.95 11.81 7.14
CA ALA A 119 2.93 12.73 6.66
C ALA A 119 3.50 14.06 6.15
N LYS A 120 4.57 14.57 6.79
CA LYS A 120 5.21 15.85 6.42
C LYS A 120 5.71 15.87 4.97
N LYS A 121 6.09 14.71 4.42
CA LYS A 121 6.57 14.62 3.02
C LYS A 121 5.47 14.85 2.01
N PHE A 122 4.22 14.67 2.40
CA PHE A 122 3.08 14.72 1.50
C PHE A 122 2.28 16.03 1.60
N TYR A 123 2.54 16.87 2.60
CA TYR A 123 1.82 18.15 2.74
C TYR A 123 1.86 18.97 1.46
N TYR A 124 0.71 19.57 1.12
CA TYR A 124 0.56 20.31 -0.10
C TYR A 124 1.55 21.47 -0.18
N ASP A 125 2.22 21.58 -1.32
CA ASP A 125 3.16 22.67 -1.66
C ASP A 125 2.91 23.09 -3.12
N GLU A 126 2.41 24.30 -3.29
CA GLU A 126 2.08 24.86 -4.60
C GLU A 126 3.32 25.06 -5.47
N SER A 127 4.47 25.35 -4.86
CA SER A 127 5.74 25.52 -5.60
C SER A 127 6.18 24.19 -6.22
N ILE A 128 6.07 23.09 -5.48
CA ILE A 128 6.35 21.73 -5.97
C ILE A 128 5.35 21.35 -7.06
N ARG A 129 4.06 21.67 -6.89
CA ARG A 129 3.02 21.45 -7.91
C ARG A 129 3.41 22.10 -9.23
N ASN A 130 3.75 23.38 -9.20
CA ASN A 130 4.12 24.15 -10.37
C ASN A 130 5.39 23.60 -11.04
N ASP A 131 6.42 23.25 -10.27
CA ASP A 131 7.67 22.69 -10.77
C ASP A 131 7.45 21.34 -11.46
N VAL A 132 6.69 20.41 -10.85
CA VAL A 132 6.41 19.10 -11.45
C VAL A 132 5.59 19.24 -12.73
N ARG A 133 4.55 20.08 -12.72
CA ARG A 133 3.72 20.31 -13.92
C ARG A 133 4.54 20.92 -15.06
N MET A 134 5.37 21.91 -14.76
CA MET A 134 6.27 22.52 -15.75
C MET A 134 7.22 21.49 -16.37
N LYS A 135 7.87 20.64 -15.54
CA LYS A 135 8.78 19.58 -16.02
C LYS A 135 8.08 18.54 -16.91
N LEU A 136 6.80 18.31 -16.70
CA LEU A 136 6.00 17.38 -17.50
C LEU A 136 5.34 18.04 -18.73
N GLY A 137 5.50 19.35 -18.90
CA GLY A 137 4.83 20.11 -19.95
C GLY A 137 3.32 20.22 -19.76
N ILE A 138 2.85 20.24 -18.50
CA ILE A 138 1.44 20.31 -18.13
C ILE A 138 1.11 21.73 -17.71
N SER A 139 0.11 22.33 -18.36
CA SER A 139 -0.39 23.67 -18.03
C SER A 139 -1.03 23.72 -16.64
N SER A 140 -1.03 24.89 -16.00
CA SER A 140 -1.75 25.12 -14.72
C SER A 140 -3.27 24.89 -14.85
N GLN A 141 -3.82 25.04 -16.05
CA GLN A 141 -5.26 24.86 -16.34
C GLN A 141 -5.62 23.42 -16.71
N THR A 142 -4.65 22.55 -16.93
CA THR A 142 -4.89 21.15 -17.26
C THR A 142 -5.31 20.38 -16.01
N PHE A 143 -6.41 19.64 -16.11
CA PHE A 143 -6.82 18.73 -15.03
C PHE A 143 -5.92 17.49 -15.02
N VAL A 144 -5.35 17.16 -13.88
CA VAL A 144 -4.41 16.04 -13.73
C VAL A 144 -5.03 14.95 -12.88
N MET A 145 -5.40 13.85 -13.52
CA MET A 145 -5.82 12.63 -12.85
C MET A 145 -4.58 11.78 -12.53
N GLY A 146 -4.38 11.38 -11.29
CA GLY A 146 -3.21 10.61 -10.83
C GLY A 146 -3.56 9.17 -10.46
N HIS A 147 -2.68 8.24 -10.80
CA HIS A 147 -2.69 6.87 -10.30
C HIS A 147 -1.28 6.44 -9.93
N ILE A 148 -1.11 5.88 -8.72
CA ILE A 148 0.16 5.35 -8.25
C ILE A 148 -0.04 3.90 -7.82
N GLY A 149 0.72 2.98 -8.43
CA GLY A 149 0.66 1.57 -8.07
C GLY A 149 1.30 0.65 -9.10
N ARG A 150 1.50 -0.61 -8.70
CA ARG A 150 1.98 -1.64 -9.64
C ARG A 150 0.97 -1.84 -10.76
N ILE A 151 1.42 -1.88 -12.01
CA ILE A 151 0.55 -2.18 -13.15
C ILE A 151 0.24 -3.68 -13.16
N SER A 152 -0.86 -4.05 -12.49
CA SER A 152 -1.27 -5.43 -12.21
C SER A 152 -2.78 -5.57 -12.28
N TYR A 153 -3.25 -6.81 -12.31
CA TYR A 153 -4.68 -7.13 -12.34
C TYR A 153 -5.48 -6.45 -11.23
N SER A 154 -4.96 -6.49 -9.98
CA SER A 154 -5.67 -5.93 -8.82
C SER A 154 -5.94 -4.44 -8.92
N LYS A 155 -5.10 -3.68 -9.63
CA LYS A 155 -5.22 -2.21 -9.76
C LYS A 155 -6.17 -1.76 -10.86
N ASN A 156 -6.63 -2.68 -11.72
CA ASN A 156 -7.70 -2.45 -12.72
C ASN A 156 -7.45 -1.30 -13.68
N HIS A 157 -6.24 -1.23 -14.24
CA HIS A 157 -5.82 -0.12 -15.11
C HIS A 157 -6.65 0.00 -16.39
N ARG A 158 -7.26 -1.08 -16.89
CA ARG A 158 -8.18 -0.99 -18.04
C ARG A 158 -9.37 -0.09 -17.70
N PHE A 159 -10.01 -0.34 -16.57
CA PHE A 159 -11.15 0.46 -16.12
C PHE A 159 -10.73 1.91 -15.79
N LEU A 160 -9.53 2.11 -15.23
CA LEU A 160 -8.95 3.46 -15.04
C LEU A 160 -8.87 4.24 -16.36
N ILE A 161 -8.41 3.59 -17.44
CA ILE A 161 -8.34 4.20 -18.80
C ILE A 161 -9.74 4.50 -19.33
N GLU A 162 -10.71 3.61 -19.12
CA GLU A 162 -12.10 3.83 -19.51
C GLU A 162 -12.70 5.04 -18.77
N ILE A 163 -12.49 5.13 -17.47
CA ILE A 163 -12.92 6.30 -16.66
C ILE A 163 -12.28 7.57 -17.21
N PHE A 164 -10.97 7.55 -17.44
CA PHE A 164 -10.26 8.72 -17.96
C PHE A 164 -10.75 9.13 -19.34
N LYS A 165 -11.01 8.19 -20.24
CA LYS A 165 -11.59 8.48 -21.57
C LYS A 165 -12.95 9.18 -21.47
N GLU A 166 -13.85 8.68 -20.62
CA GLU A 166 -15.15 9.31 -20.39
C GLU A 166 -15.01 10.70 -19.75
N PHE A 167 -14.06 10.85 -18.81
CA PHE A 167 -13.77 12.13 -18.19
C PHE A 167 -13.17 13.14 -19.18
N HIS A 168 -12.23 12.71 -20.03
CA HIS A 168 -11.62 13.55 -21.06
C HIS A 168 -12.65 14.06 -22.06
N ALA A 169 -13.68 13.26 -22.38
CA ALA A 169 -14.80 13.69 -23.19
C ALA A 169 -15.64 14.82 -22.54
N ILE A 170 -15.68 14.90 -21.19
CA ILE A 170 -16.33 15.98 -20.43
C ILE A 170 -15.39 17.20 -20.30
N LYS A 171 -14.11 16.95 -20.03
CA LYS A 171 -13.07 17.97 -19.76
C LYS A 171 -11.83 17.67 -20.60
N ASN A 172 -11.84 18.13 -21.85
CA ASN A 172 -10.83 17.82 -22.86
C ASN A 172 -9.40 18.30 -22.51
N ASN A 173 -9.26 19.34 -21.68
CA ASN A 173 -7.96 19.75 -21.15
C ASN A 173 -7.65 18.95 -19.86
N SER A 174 -7.35 17.66 -20.03
CA SER A 174 -7.02 16.76 -18.94
C SER A 174 -5.93 15.77 -19.33
N VAL A 175 -5.18 15.26 -18.37
CA VAL A 175 -4.13 14.26 -18.52
C VAL A 175 -4.20 13.22 -17.42
N LEU A 176 -3.94 11.96 -17.75
CA LEU A 176 -3.78 10.88 -16.77
C LEU A 176 -2.29 10.57 -16.56
N LEU A 177 -1.83 10.66 -15.31
CA LEU A 177 -0.47 10.27 -14.93
C LEU A 177 -0.52 8.91 -14.22
N ILE A 178 0.18 7.91 -14.76
CA ILE A 178 0.31 6.56 -14.19
C ILE A 178 1.75 6.38 -13.73
N ILE A 179 1.94 6.19 -12.42
CA ILE A 179 3.23 5.98 -11.76
C ILE A 179 3.31 4.54 -11.26
N GLY A 180 4.34 3.84 -11.70
CA GLY A 180 4.63 2.44 -11.39
C GLY A 180 4.91 1.62 -12.62
N THR A 181 5.32 0.39 -12.42
CA THR A 181 5.58 -0.61 -13.46
C THR A 181 4.90 -1.92 -13.07
N GLY A 182 4.82 -2.87 -13.98
CA GLY A 182 4.26 -4.19 -13.68
C GLY A 182 4.18 -5.10 -14.89
N ASP A 183 3.75 -6.31 -14.61
CA ASP A 183 3.63 -7.41 -15.59
C ASP A 183 2.57 -7.15 -16.67
N MET A 184 1.63 -6.22 -16.45
CA MET A 184 0.61 -5.85 -17.43
C MET A 184 0.93 -4.54 -18.18
N GLU A 185 2.12 -3.95 -18.01
CA GLU A 185 2.42 -2.61 -18.53
C GLU A 185 2.23 -2.51 -20.06
N GLU A 186 2.79 -3.45 -20.81
CA GLU A 186 2.66 -3.47 -22.28
C GLU A 186 1.20 -3.66 -22.73
N GLU A 187 0.46 -4.51 -22.04
CA GLU A 187 -0.96 -4.74 -22.32
C GLU A 187 -1.76 -3.45 -22.12
N ILE A 188 -1.50 -2.73 -21.01
CA ILE A 188 -2.22 -1.51 -20.66
C ILE A 188 -1.87 -0.35 -21.59
N LYS A 189 -0.60 -0.19 -22.00
CA LYS A 189 -0.20 0.77 -23.03
C LYS A 189 -0.89 0.49 -24.37
N ASN A 190 -0.93 -0.76 -24.79
CA ASN A 190 -1.64 -1.17 -26.01
C ASN A 190 -3.15 -0.94 -25.92
N TYR A 191 -3.74 -1.11 -24.72
CA TYR A 191 -5.14 -0.82 -24.49
C TYR A 191 -5.44 0.69 -24.62
N ALA A 192 -4.62 1.55 -24.01
CA ALA A 192 -4.74 3.01 -24.15
C ALA A 192 -4.71 3.43 -25.62
N LYS A 193 -3.73 2.92 -26.39
CA LYS A 193 -3.61 3.20 -27.82
C LYS A 193 -4.83 2.75 -28.62
N LYS A 194 -5.33 1.54 -28.40
CA LYS A 194 -6.55 1.04 -29.06
C LYS A 194 -7.80 1.85 -28.68
N SER A 195 -7.81 2.45 -27.50
CA SER A 195 -8.89 3.31 -27.03
C SER A 195 -8.81 4.74 -27.59
N GLY A 196 -7.72 5.11 -28.27
CA GLY A 196 -7.51 6.43 -28.88
C GLY A 196 -7.36 7.56 -27.87
N ILE A 197 -6.70 7.29 -26.70
CA ILE A 197 -6.52 8.26 -25.60
C ILE A 197 -5.08 8.26 -25.08
N ASP A 198 -4.15 7.58 -25.76
CA ASP A 198 -2.78 7.40 -25.33
C ASP A 198 -1.95 8.68 -25.30
N ASP A 199 -2.26 9.64 -26.16
CA ASP A 199 -1.58 10.95 -26.20
C ASP A 199 -1.78 11.75 -24.88
N ASP A 200 -2.90 11.55 -24.20
CA ASP A 200 -3.26 12.22 -22.94
C ASP A 200 -2.95 11.36 -21.71
N ILE A 201 -2.25 10.23 -21.88
CA ILE A 201 -1.80 9.37 -20.79
C ILE A 201 -0.27 9.33 -20.71
N LYS A 202 0.29 9.70 -19.56
CA LYS A 202 1.73 9.64 -19.33
C LYS A 202 2.06 8.48 -18.37
N PHE A 203 2.77 7.46 -18.88
CA PHE A 203 3.35 6.38 -18.10
C PHE A 203 4.73 6.79 -17.59
N LEU A 204 4.88 7.01 -16.29
CA LEU A 204 6.07 7.63 -15.70
C LEU A 204 7.04 6.61 -15.10
N GLY A 205 6.72 5.30 -15.19
CA GLY A 205 7.52 4.24 -14.60
C GLY A 205 7.63 4.31 -13.07
N ASN A 206 8.62 3.64 -12.49
CA ASN A 206 8.89 3.71 -11.06
C ASN A 206 9.55 5.05 -10.70
N ARG A 207 9.06 5.68 -9.63
CA ARG A 207 9.57 6.95 -9.12
C ARG A 207 9.96 6.81 -7.66
N ASN A 208 11.04 7.48 -7.25
CA ASN A 208 11.50 7.57 -5.86
C ASN A 208 11.07 8.88 -5.17
N ASP A 209 10.45 9.77 -5.93
CA ASP A 209 10.01 11.12 -5.54
C ASP A 209 8.49 11.27 -5.70
N ILE A 210 7.73 10.20 -5.34
CA ILE A 210 6.27 10.15 -5.52
C ILE A 210 5.55 11.25 -4.73
N GLU A 211 6.12 11.68 -3.60
CA GLU A 211 5.59 12.75 -2.76
C GLU A 211 5.37 14.05 -3.53
N LYS A 212 6.21 14.31 -4.56
CA LYS A 212 6.09 15.48 -5.43
C LYS A 212 4.93 15.35 -6.43
N PHE A 213 4.64 14.11 -6.86
CA PHE A 213 3.57 13.88 -7.85
C PHE A 213 2.18 14.05 -7.26
N TYR A 214 1.97 13.75 -5.96
CA TYR A 214 0.72 14.07 -5.28
C TYR A 214 0.41 15.58 -5.33
N GLN A 215 1.44 16.43 -5.36
CA GLN A 215 1.26 17.87 -5.50
C GLN A 215 0.73 18.25 -6.89
N ALA A 216 1.20 17.55 -7.93
CA ALA A 216 0.80 17.82 -9.32
C ALA A 216 -0.61 17.36 -9.67
N PHE A 217 -1.14 16.35 -8.97
CA PHE A 217 -2.48 15.79 -9.19
C PHE A 217 -3.60 16.75 -8.76
N ASP A 218 -4.76 16.62 -9.37
CA ASP A 218 -6.02 17.22 -8.94
C ASP A 218 -6.91 16.19 -8.23
N VAL A 219 -6.80 14.90 -8.63
CA VAL A 219 -7.46 13.78 -7.96
C VAL A 219 -6.56 12.54 -7.97
N LEU A 220 -6.71 11.67 -6.95
CA LEU A 220 -6.13 10.31 -6.97
C LEU A 220 -7.21 9.29 -7.30
N MET A 221 -6.88 8.35 -8.20
CA MET A 221 -7.75 7.27 -8.65
C MET A 221 -7.25 5.90 -8.20
N LEU A 222 -8.10 5.12 -7.53
CA LEU A 222 -7.84 3.72 -7.18
C LEU A 222 -9.08 2.86 -7.47
N PRO A 223 -9.39 2.55 -8.76
CA PRO A 223 -10.51 1.68 -9.14
C PRO A 223 -10.15 0.20 -8.97
N SER A 224 -9.45 -0.12 -7.90
CA SER A 224 -8.85 -1.43 -7.63
C SER A 224 -9.91 -2.51 -7.43
N LEU A 225 -9.64 -3.74 -7.88
CA LEU A 225 -10.48 -4.91 -7.67
C LEU A 225 -10.38 -5.46 -6.24
N PHE A 226 -9.24 -5.25 -5.59
CA PHE A 226 -8.99 -5.56 -4.18
C PHE A 226 -7.73 -4.83 -3.69
N GLU A 227 -7.72 -4.46 -2.41
CA GLU A 227 -6.61 -3.82 -1.69
C GLU A 227 -6.52 -4.36 -0.26
N GLY A 228 -5.32 -4.23 0.33
CA GLY A 228 -5.19 -4.08 1.78
C GLY A 228 -5.56 -2.66 2.19
N VAL A 229 -4.85 -2.07 3.14
CA VAL A 229 -4.93 -0.62 3.38
C VAL A 229 -3.88 0.06 2.49
N PRO A 230 -4.28 0.69 1.35
CA PRO A 230 -3.31 1.20 0.38
C PRO A 230 -2.62 2.45 0.90
N LEU A 231 -1.28 2.39 1.08
CA LEU A 231 -0.48 3.53 1.50
C LEU A 231 -0.66 4.75 0.60
N VAL A 232 -0.75 4.53 -0.72
CA VAL A 232 -0.96 5.61 -1.70
C VAL A 232 -2.24 6.41 -1.46
N GLY A 233 -3.27 5.75 -0.90
CA GLY A 233 -4.51 6.43 -0.49
C GLY A 233 -4.32 7.27 0.78
N ILE A 234 -3.49 6.81 1.71
CA ILE A 234 -3.13 7.55 2.93
C ILE A 234 -2.27 8.77 2.57
N GLU A 235 -1.26 8.57 1.72
CA GLU A 235 -0.34 9.61 1.24
C GLU A 235 -1.08 10.73 0.52
N ALA A 236 -2.03 10.39 -0.36
CA ALA A 236 -2.85 11.36 -1.08
C ALA A 236 -3.72 12.21 -0.14
N GLN A 237 -4.29 11.61 0.90
CA GLN A 237 -5.11 12.32 1.86
C GLN A 237 -4.28 13.27 2.74
N PHE A 238 -3.01 12.93 3.06
CA PHE A 238 -2.10 13.89 3.69
C PHE A 238 -1.72 15.05 2.76
N ALA A 239 -1.78 14.84 1.45
CA ALA A 239 -1.64 15.91 0.46
C ALA A 239 -2.94 16.69 0.24
N ASP A 240 -3.98 16.46 1.05
CA ASP A 240 -5.34 17.02 0.91
C ASP A 240 -5.91 16.87 -0.51
N LEU A 241 -5.62 15.73 -1.13
CA LEU A 241 -6.03 15.43 -2.49
C LEU A 241 -7.37 14.69 -2.49
N PRO A 242 -8.35 15.14 -3.29
CA PRO A 242 -9.56 14.35 -3.51
C PRO A 242 -9.24 12.97 -4.04
N CYS A 243 -9.81 11.95 -3.40
CA CYS A 243 -9.56 10.55 -3.71
C CYS A 243 -10.83 9.85 -4.18
N PHE A 244 -10.70 9.05 -5.24
CA PHE A 244 -11.78 8.21 -5.77
C PHE A 244 -11.34 6.76 -5.74
N PHE A 245 -11.94 6.01 -4.81
CA PHE A 245 -11.63 4.61 -4.58
C PHE A 245 -12.81 3.73 -4.98
N SER A 246 -12.53 2.50 -5.41
CA SER A 246 -13.59 1.51 -5.54
C SER A 246 -14.10 1.07 -4.16
N GLU A 247 -15.31 0.53 -4.09
CA GLU A 247 -15.88 -0.07 -2.87
C GLU A 247 -15.09 -1.30 -2.39
N LYS A 248 -14.13 -1.78 -3.18
CA LYS A 248 -13.23 -2.89 -2.80
C LYS A 248 -12.00 -2.43 -2.01
N VAL A 249 -11.77 -1.12 -1.95
CA VAL A 249 -10.76 -0.55 -1.06
C VAL A 249 -11.37 -0.46 0.35
N PRO A 250 -10.68 -0.97 1.40
CA PRO A 250 -11.20 -0.90 2.77
C PRO A 250 -11.49 0.54 3.20
N THR A 251 -12.67 0.77 3.78
CA THR A 251 -13.09 2.11 4.24
C THR A 251 -12.22 2.65 5.37
N GLU A 252 -11.47 1.80 6.05
CA GLU A 252 -10.48 2.16 7.08
C GLU A 252 -9.42 3.14 6.56
N VAL A 253 -9.12 3.12 5.24
CA VAL A 253 -8.16 4.05 4.62
C VAL A 253 -8.64 5.49 4.67
N ALA A 254 -9.95 5.74 4.72
CA ALA A 254 -10.53 7.06 4.63
C ALA A 254 -10.43 7.82 5.96
N PHE A 255 -9.84 9.00 5.92
CA PHE A 255 -9.82 9.97 7.01
C PHE A 255 -10.04 11.42 6.54
N SER A 256 -10.08 11.66 5.23
CA SER A 256 -10.44 12.94 4.63
C SER A 256 -11.88 12.91 4.15
N ASP A 257 -12.60 14.01 4.34
CA ASP A 257 -13.93 14.24 3.77
C ASP A 257 -13.93 14.34 2.23
N LYS A 258 -12.75 14.46 1.62
CA LYS A 258 -12.54 14.43 0.16
C LYS A 258 -12.38 13.01 -0.39
N THR A 259 -12.63 11.95 0.41
CA THR A 259 -12.51 10.57 -0.03
C THR A 259 -13.87 10.01 -0.45
N ASN A 260 -13.95 9.57 -1.72
CA ASN A 260 -15.16 9.05 -2.33
C ASN A 260 -14.98 7.56 -2.64
N PHE A 261 -16.00 6.75 -2.28
CA PHE A 261 -16.04 5.34 -2.65
C PHE A 261 -17.13 5.13 -3.71
N ILE A 262 -16.74 4.57 -4.86
CA ILE A 262 -17.65 4.35 -5.99
C ILE A 262 -17.67 2.83 -6.31
N SER A 263 -18.86 2.30 -6.59
CA SER A 263 -18.99 0.90 -6.94
C SER A 263 -18.39 0.59 -8.32
N LEU A 264 -17.68 -0.54 -8.42
CA LEU A 264 -17.20 -1.06 -9.70
C LEU A 264 -18.35 -1.58 -10.60
N ASN A 265 -19.59 -1.68 -10.07
CA ASN A 265 -20.77 -1.96 -10.87
C ASN A 265 -21.30 -0.72 -11.62
N GLN A 266 -20.85 0.46 -11.24
CA GLN A 266 -21.11 1.69 -12.00
C GLN A 266 -20.21 1.75 -13.24
N SER A 267 -20.75 2.33 -14.30
CA SER A 267 -20.02 2.52 -15.55
C SER A 267 -18.89 3.55 -15.42
N ALA A 268 -17.90 3.47 -16.30
CA ALA A 268 -16.84 4.47 -16.42
C ALA A 268 -17.38 5.91 -16.58
N LYS A 269 -18.52 6.04 -17.26
CA LYS A 269 -19.19 7.34 -17.45
C LYS A 269 -19.78 7.89 -16.16
N GLU A 270 -20.32 7.04 -15.27
CA GLU A 270 -20.80 7.45 -13.95
C GLU A 270 -19.64 7.92 -13.07
N TRP A 271 -18.55 7.14 -13.02
CA TRP A 271 -17.31 7.55 -12.35
C TRP A 271 -16.81 8.91 -12.86
N ALA A 272 -16.75 9.09 -14.18
CA ALA A 272 -16.28 10.33 -14.80
C ALA A 272 -17.13 11.55 -14.41
N ARG A 273 -18.45 11.38 -14.28
CA ARG A 273 -19.36 12.45 -13.81
C ARG A 273 -19.12 12.82 -12.36
N GLU A 274 -18.94 11.84 -11.47
CA GLU A 274 -18.62 12.08 -10.07
C GLU A 274 -17.31 12.87 -9.94
N ILE A 275 -16.26 12.49 -10.70
CA ILE A 275 -14.98 13.16 -10.70
C ILE A 275 -15.11 14.59 -11.26
N ALA A 276 -15.93 14.80 -12.29
CA ALA A 276 -16.12 16.13 -12.90
C ALA A 276 -16.77 17.15 -11.95
N ASN A 277 -17.51 16.68 -10.95
CA ASN A 277 -18.21 17.50 -9.97
C ASN A 277 -17.37 17.78 -8.70
N VAL A 278 -16.15 17.22 -8.59
CA VAL A 278 -15.33 17.41 -7.40
C VAL A 278 -14.78 18.82 -7.30
N ASP A 279 -14.81 19.38 -6.10
CA ASP A 279 -14.14 20.65 -5.81
C ASP A 279 -12.63 20.42 -5.64
N ILE A 280 -11.84 21.03 -6.52
CA ILE A 280 -10.38 21.05 -6.51
C ILE A 280 -9.80 22.43 -6.24
N SER A 281 -10.65 23.41 -5.88
CA SER A 281 -10.26 24.82 -5.78
C SER A 281 -9.32 25.11 -4.61
N HIS A 282 -9.39 24.29 -3.57
CA HIS A 282 -8.60 24.52 -2.37
C HIS A 282 -8.01 23.22 -1.82
N ARG A 283 -6.71 23.27 -1.50
CA ARG A 283 -5.98 22.20 -0.79
C ARG A 283 -5.32 22.78 0.46
N ASP A 284 -5.63 22.20 1.62
CA ASP A 284 -5.09 22.57 2.92
C ASP A 284 -4.62 21.33 3.68
N SER A 285 -3.32 21.08 3.65
CA SER A 285 -2.73 19.95 4.34
C SER A 285 -2.71 20.07 5.86
N GLU A 286 -2.80 21.27 6.42
CA GLU A 286 -2.79 21.44 7.89
C GLU A 286 -4.04 20.81 8.52
N ARG A 287 -5.16 20.82 7.81
CA ARG A 287 -6.40 20.17 8.24
C ARG A 287 -6.25 18.65 8.37
N SER A 288 -5.52 18.00 7.47
CA SER A 288 -5.32 16.55 7.47
C SER A 288 -4.40 16.05 8.58
N ILE A 289 -3.53 16.90 9.11
CA ILE A 289 -2.59 16.57 10.23
C ILE A 289 -3.34 16.25 11.51
N LEU A 290 -4.46 16.93 11.76
CA LEU A 290 -5.20 16.84 13.01
C LEU A 290 -6.11 15.60 13.10
N ILE A 291 -6.38 14.94 11.97
CA ILE A 291 -7.49 13.98 11.86
C ILE A 291 -7.07 12.52 12.12
N LYS A 292 -5.81 12.08 11.86
CA LYS A 292 -5.41 10.68 12.12
C LYS A 292 -3.93 10.49 12.47
N ALA A 293 -3.67 10.64 13.76
CA ALA A 293 -2.36 10.36 14.36
C ALA A 293 -1.84 8.92 14.06
N ASP A 294 -2.73 7.95 13.87
CA ASP A 294 -2.39 6.54 13.70
C ASP A 294 -1.71 6.23 12.37
N TYR A 295 -1.94 7.04 11.33
CA TYR A 295 -1.28 6.90 10.03
C TYR A 295 -0.02 7.77 9.87
N ASN A 296 0.28 8.65 10.83
CA ASN A 296 1.50 9.45 10.83
C ASN A 296 2.60 8.72 11.60
N ILE A 297 3.73 8.44 10.95
CA ILE A 297 4.85 7.73 11.57
C ILE A 297 5.38 8.43 12.84
N GLN A 298 5.24 9.76 12.95
CA GLN A 298 5.67 10.52 14.13
C GLN A 298 4.91 10.16 15.41
N THR A 299 3.75 9.54 15.27
CA THR A 299 2.87 9.08 16.36
C THR A 299 2.67 7.57 16.36
N ALA A 300 2.50 6.97 15.19
CA ALA A 300 2.18 5.55 15.02
C ALA A 300 3.28 4.62 15.54
N TYR A 301 4.56 5.00 15.45
CA TYR A 301 5.65 4.16 15.97
C TYR A 301 5.50 3.87 17.47
N LYS A 302 4.93 4.81 18.25
CA LYS A 302 4.71 4.65 19.69
C LYS A 302 3.72 3.53 20.00
N ILE A 303 2.75 3.30 19.12
CA ILE A 303 1.78 2.20 19.25
C ILE A 303 2.52 0.86 19.14
N LEU A 304 3.36 0.71 18.13
CA LEU A 304 4.14 -0.51 17.93
C LEU A 304 5.18 -0.71 19.04
N GLU A 305 5.88 0.35 19.42
CA GLU A 305 6.86 0.35 20.52
C GLU A 305 6.21 -0.09 21.84
N SER A 306 5.09 0.52 22.22
CA SER A 306 4.33 0.15 23.42
C SER A 306 3.91 -1.34 23.40
N LYS A 307 3.49 -1.84 22.23
CA LYS A 307 3.15 -3.27 22.09
C LYS A 307 4.37 -4.18 22.26
N TYR A 308 5.52 -3.80 21.76
CA TYR A 308 6.75 -4.58 21.98
C TYR A 308 7.13 -4.61 23.47
N TYR A 309 7.04 -3.50 24.19
CA TYR A 309 7.30 -3.47 25.63
C TYR A 309 6.30 -4.31 26.42
N GLU A 310 5.00 -4.20 26.10
CA GLU A 310 3.95 -5.02 26.73
C GLU A 310 4.24 -6.53 26.56
N LEU A 311 4.60 -6.95 25.36
CA LEU A 311 4.91 -8.34 25.04
C LEU A 311 6.20 -8.81 25.74
N PHE A 312 7.20 -7.94 25.83
CA PHE A 312 8.46 -8.23 26.50
C PHE A 312 8.29 -8.40 28.01
N GLU A 313 7.50 -7.54 28.65
CA GLU A 313 7.19 -7.66 30.08
C GLU A 313 6.47 -8.97 30.44
N LEU A 314 5.61 -9.47 29.55
CA LEU A 314 4.93 -10.75 29.77
C LEU A 314 5.90 -11.93 29.86
N ILE A 315 7.03 -11.90 29.12
CA ILE A 315 8.07 -12.94 29.19
C ILE A 315 8.82 -12.86 30.53
N GLN A 316 9.10 -11.65 31.02
CA GLN A 316 9.86 -11.45 32.26
C GLN A 316 9.08 -11.89 33.51
N ARG A 317 7.74 -11.99 33.44
CA ARG A 317 6.83 -12.35 34.54
C ARG A 317 6.45 -13.83 34.54
N GLY A 318 6.74 -14.61 33.48
CA GLY A 318 6.40 -16.04 33.37
C GLY A 318 7.62 -16.92 33.42
#